data_652ec7fef5174094174d26d7bacf7954
#
_entry.id   652ec7fef5174094174d26d7bacf7954
#
_cell.length_a   1.000
_cell.length_b   1.000
_cell.length_c   1.000
_cell.angle_alpha   90.00
_cell.angle_beta   90.00
_cell.angle_gamma   90.00
#
_symmetry.space_group_name_H-M   'P 1'
#
loop_
_entity.id
_entity.type
_entity.pdbx_description
1 polymer ?
#
loop_
_entity_poly.entity_id
_entity_poly.type
_entity_poly.pdbx_seq_one_letter_code
_entity_poly.pdbx_strand_id
1 'polypeptide(L)'
;MSVPVVAIIGAGYAGLACGVELARAGVHVTVFERSHTLGGRARVVHKDHHWRVDNGQHILIGAYSELTRLLRLTGCSPKQLAHLPLTLHVPGHLHLKAAALPAPLHLALGLLRAKGLSWGDRFAMLRLMRWLKKRNFRLPVADMTVTQLLAETRQTPKLNTLIWAPLCVAALNTPVHEASAQVFANVLRDSLAAGASAS
;
A
#
# COMPACT_ATOMS: atom_id res chain seq x y z
N MET A 1 -30.88 25.68 -17.59
CA MET A 1 -29.42 25.66 -17.47
C MET A 1 -28.91 24.43 -18.19
N SER A 2 -27.95 24.53 -19.09
CA SER A 2 -27.38 23.38 -19.79
C SER A 2 -26.58 22.52 -18.78
N VAL A 3 -26.78 21.19 -18.81
CA VAL A 3 -25.99 20.28 -18.00
C VAL A 3 -24.54 20.29 -18.50
N PRO A 4 -23.54 20.48 -17.61
CA PRO A 4 -22.13 20.47 -18.04
C PRO A 4 -21.77 19.11 -18.69
N VAL A 5 -20.95 19.14 -19.73
CA VAL A 5 -20.45 17.97 -20.43
C VAL A 5 -18.93 17.89 -20.22
N VAL A 6 -18.43 16.76 -19.73
CA VAL A 6 -17.00 16.56 -19.45
C VAL A 6 -16.49 15.32 -20.18
N ALA A 7 -15.36 15.47 -20.86
CA ALA A 7 -14.60 14.38 -21.45
C ALA A 7 -13.44 13.97 -20.53
N ILE A 8 -13.33 12.68 -20.20
CA ILE A 8 -12.24 12.11 -19.40
C ILE A 8 -11.37 11.25 -20.30
N ILE A 9 -10.09 11.49 -20.30
CA ILE A 9 -9.11 10.72 -21.07
C ILE A 9 -8.47 9.67 -20.18
N GLY A 10 -8.72 8.40 -20.48
CA GLY A 10 -8.18 7.24 -19.76
C GLY A 10 -9.14 6.66 -18.72
N ALA A 11 -9.42 5.37 -18.82
CA ALA A 11 -10.27 4.60 -17.90
C ALA A 11 -9.46 3.77 -16.90
N GLY A 12 -8.38 4.30 -16.37
CA GLY A 12 -7.70 3.79 -15.18
C GLY A 12 -8.45 4.21 -13.90
N TYR A 13 -7.95 3.85 -12.71
CA TYR A 13 -8.60 4.17 -11.43
C TYR A 13 -8.93 5.67 -11.28
N ALA A 14 -8.02 6.56 -11.63
CA ALA A 14 -8.23 7.99 -11.51
C ALA A 14 -9.33 8.50 -12.43
N GLY A 15 -9.33 8.08 -13.71
CA GLY A 15 -10.36 8.48 -14.67
C GLY A 15 -11.73 7.93 -14.32
N LEU A 16 -11.81 6.66 -13.90
CA LEU A 16 -13.06 6.05 -13.46
C LEU A 16 -13.60 6.70 -12.18
N ALA A 17 -12.73 7.01 -11.21
CA ALA A 17 -13.12 7.71 -9.99
C ALA A 17 -13.66 9.10 -10.29
N CYS A 18 -12.98 9.86 -11.14
CA CYS A 18 -13.44 11.17 -11.60
C CYS A 18 -14.81 11.07 -12.29
N GLY A 19 -14.98 10.09 -13.18
CA GLY A 19 -16.24 9.86 -13.90
C GLY A 19 -17.40 9.55 -12.96
N VAL A 20 -17.19 8.69 -11.95
CA VAL A 20 -18.21 8.35 -10.94
C VAL A 20 -18.62 9.58 -10.14
N GLU A 21 -17.67 10.38 -9.66
CA GLU A 21 -17.97 11.55 -8.84
C GLU A 21 -18.69 12.64 -9.64
N LEU A 22 -18.27 12.90 -10.88
CA LEU A 22 -18.93 13.87 -11.76
C LEU A 22 -20.34 13.40 -12.14
N ALA A 23 -20.52 12.14 -12.49
CA ALA A 23 -21.84 11.60 -12.81
C ALA A 23 -22.80 11.70 -11.62
N ARG A 24 -22.32 11.45 -10.40
CA ARG A 24 -23.10 11.65 -9.17
C ARG A 24 -23.48 13.10 -8.91
N ALA A 25 -22.65 14.04 -9.38
CA ALA A 25 -22.95 15.47 -9.32
C ALA A 25 -23.88 15.95 -10.46
N GLY A 26 -24.43 15.03 -11.26
CA GLY A 26 -25.34 15.35 -12.35
C GLY A 26 -24.65 15.88 -13.63
N VAL A 27 -23.35 15.66 -13.77
CA VAL A 27 -22.58 16.07 -14.95
C VAL A 27 -22.64 14.96 -16.01
N HIS A 28 -22.85 15.32 -17.26
CA HIS A 28 -22.69 14.37 -18.37
C HIS A 28 -21.21 14.06 -18.62
N VAL A 29 -20.84 12.78 -18.48
CA VAL A 29 -19.44 12.35 -18.60
C VAL A 29 -19.27 11.35 -19.74
N THR A 30 -18.27 11.59 -20.57
CA THR A 30 -17.79 10.62 -21.56
C THR A 30 -16.35 10.25 -21.24
N VAL A 31 -16.09 8.94 -21.09
CA VAL A 31 -14.74 8.43 -20.83
C VAL A 31 -14.17 7.85 -22.12
N PHE A 32 -13.00 8.34 -22.53
CA PHE A 32 -12.27 7.87 -23.69
C PHE A 32 -11.11 6.99 -23.23
N GLU A 33 -11.10 5.73 -23.67
CA GLU A 33 -10.06 4.76 -23.38
C GLU A 33 -9.46 4.18 -24.65
N ARG A 34 -8.16 4.13 -24.74
CA ARG A 34 -7.44 3.59 -25.88
C ARG A 34 -7.48 2.06 -25.94
N SER A 35 -7.48 1.41 -24.78
CA SER A 35 -7.49 -0.05 -24.68
C SER A 35 -8.91 -0.61 -24.84
N HIS A 36 -9.02 -1.82 -25.37
CA HIS A 36 -10.29 -2.56 -25.39
C HIS A 36 -10.77 -2.99 -23.99
N THR A 37 -9.89 -2.92 -22.98
CA THR A 37 -10.21 -3.24 -21.58
C THR A 37 -10.00 -2.04 -20.69
N LEU A 38 -10.99 -1.74 -19.84
CA LEU A 38 -10.91 -0.69 -18.84
C LEU A 38 -10.01 -1.10 -17.66
N GLY A 39 -9.68 -0.15 -16.78
CA GLY A 39 -8.93 -0.39 -15.56
C GLY A 39 -7.45 0.01 -15.64
N GLY A 40 -6.93 0.33 -16.82
CA GLY A 40 -5.54 0.76 -16.99
C GLY A 40 -4.55 -0.31 -16.52
N ARG A 41 -3.69 -0.01 -15.54
CA ARG A 41 -2.75 -0.98 -14.95
C ARG A 41 -3.44 -2.03 -14.09
N ALA A 42 -4.57 -1.72 -13.47
CA ALA A 42 -5.35 -2.62 -12.62
C ALA A 42 -6.43 -3.32 -13.45
N ARG A 43 -6.02 -4.09 -14.42
CA ARG A 43 -6.92 -4.83 -15.30
C ARG A 43 -6.65 -6.32 -15.25
N VAL A 44 -7.67 -7.09 -15.54
CA VAL A 44 -7.52 -8.54 -15.78
C VAL A 44 -6.89 -8.76 -17.14
N VAL A 45 -5.93 -9.66 -17.21
CA VAL A 45 -5.36 -10.18 -18.46
C VAL A 45 -5.69 -11.67 -18.59
N HIS A 46 -5.93 -12.09 -19.82
CA HIS A 46 -6.14 -13.49 -20.14
C HIS A 46 -4.83 -14.10 -20.65
N LYS A 47 -4.36 -15.13 -19.97
CA LYS A 47 -3.18 -15.88 -20.38
C LYS A 47 -3.61 -17.29 -20.81
N ASP A 48 -3.15 -17.68 -21.99
CA ASP A 48 -3.31 -19.04 -22.55
C ASP A 48 -4.77 -19.55 -22.56
N HIS A 49 -5.75 -18.69 -22.84
CA HIS A 49 -7.20 -18.94 -22.91
C HIS A 49 -7.85 -19.54 -21.66
N HIS A 50 -7.09 -19.95 -20.64
CA HIS A 50 -7.61 -20.63 -19.45
C HIS A 50 -7.45 -19.83 -18.16
N TRP A 51 -6.49 -18.90 -18.08
CA TRP A 51 -6.20 -18.18 -16.85
C TRP A 51 -6.62 -16.72 -16.93
N ARG A 52 -7.41 -16.30 -15.95
CA ARG A 52 -7.69 -14.89 -15.70
C ARG A 52 -6.80 -14.45 -14.53
N VAL A 53 -5.85 -13.57 -14.82
CA VAL A 53 -4.90 -13.06 -13.83
C VAL A 53 -4.87 -11.54 -13.86
N ASP A 54 -4.53 -10.95 -12.74
CA ASP A 54 -4.27 -9.52 -12.70
C ASP A 54 -3.00 -9.17 -13.48
N ASN A 55 -3.02 -8.01 -14.13
CA ASN A 55 -1.88 -7.48 -14.88
C ASN A 55 -0.67 -7.18 -13.99
N GLY A 56 -0.83 -7.25 -12.70
CA GLY A 56 0.19 -7.07 -11.67
C GLY A 56 -0.41 -7.36 -10.30
N GLN A 57 0.42 -7.31 -9.27
CA GLN A 57 -0.04 -7.48 -7.90
C GLN A 57 -0.81 -6.22 -7.44
N HIS A 58 -2.08 -6.37 -7.14
CA HIS A 58 -2.94 -5.29 -6.61
C HIS A 58 -3.37 -5.64 -5.19
N ILE A 59 -2.54 -5.27 -4.23
CA ILE A 59 -2.89 -5.39 -2.81
C ILE A 59 -3.58 -4.10 -2.37
N LEU A 60 -4.78 -4.23 -1.83
CA LEU A 60 -5.47 -3.14 -1.15
C LEU A 60 -5.11 -3.19 0.33
N ILE A 61 -4.46 -2.14 0.82
CA ILE A 61 -4.24 -1.96 2.25
C ILE A 61 -5.35 -1.08 2.83
N GLY A 62 -5.68 -1.25 4.11
CA GLY A 62 -6.76 -0.52 4.76
C GLY A 62 -6.63 1.02 4.72
N ALA A 63 -5.45 1.55 4.37
CA ALA A 63 -5.23 2.97 4.14
C ALA A 63 -5.93 3.53 2.89
N TYR A 64 -6.37 2.67 1.96
CA TYR A 64 -7.02 3.10 0.72
C TYR A 64 -8.51 3.38 0.91
N SER A 65 -8.84 4.26 1.88
CA SER A 65 -10.21 4.62 2.24
C SER A 65 -11.03 5.12 1.07
N GLU A 66 -10.46 5.98 0.21
CA GLU A 66 -11.15 6.53 -0.94
C GLU A 66 -11.43 5.48 -2.02
N LEU A 67 -10.51 4.56 -2.27
CA LEU A 67 -10.76 3.45 -3.18
C LEU A 67 -11.87 2.53 -2.64
N THR A 68 -11.82 2.23 -1.35
CA THR A 68 -12.87 1.44 -0.69
C THR A 68 -14.23 2.13 -0.74
N ARG A 69 -14.26 3.47 -0.55
CA ARG A 69 -15.47 4.27 -0.72
C ARG A 69 -16.01 4.17 -2.15
N LEU A 70 -15.13 4.32 -3.15
CA LEU A 70 -15.50 4.23 -4.55
C LEU A 70 -16.07 2.84 -4.92
N LEU A 71 -15.43 1.77 -4.45
CA LEU A 71 -15.91 0.40 -4.67
C LEU A 71 -17.31 0.21 -4.09
N ARG A 72 -17.60 0.73 -2.91
CA ARG A 72 -18.96 0.69 -2.32
C ARG A 72 -19.95 1.47 -3.16
N LEU A 73 -19.59 2.66 -3.66
CA LEU A 73 -20.44 3.49 -4.50
C LEU A 73 -20.81 2.82 -5.83
N THR A 74 -19.90 2.03 -6.37
CA THR A 74 -20.12 1.29 -7.63
C THR A 74 -20.78 -0.08 -7.40
N GLY A 75 -21.23 -0.37 -6.17
CA GLY A 75 -21.93 -1.62 -5.85
C GLY A 75 -21.01 -2.85 -5.70
N CYS A 76 -19.70 -2.65 -5.60
CA CYS A 76 -18.78 -3.75 -5.33
C CYS A 76 -19.02 -4.29 -3.91
N SER A 77 -19.36 -5.57 -3.83
CA SER A 77 -19.55 -6.24 -2.54
C SER A 77 -18.21 -6.47 -1.84
N PRO A 78 -18.07 -6.20 -0.53
CA PRO A 78 -16.89 -6.57 0.24
C PRO A 78 -16.52 -8.07 0.13
N LYS A 79 -17.51 -8.94 -0.11
CA LYS A 79 -17.29 -10.38 -0.32
C LYS A 79 -16.49 -10.72 -1.58
N GLN A 80 -16.36 -9.77 -2.51
CA GLN A 80 -15.55 -9.93 -3.72
C GLN A 80 -14.06 -9.65 -3.48
N LEU A 81 -13.70 -9.11 -2.30
CA LEU A 81 -12.33 -8.86 -1.88
C LEU A 81 -11.87 -9.98 -0.95
N ALA A 82 -10.71 -10.57 -1.25
CA ALA A 82 -10.08 -11.51 -0.35
C ALA A 82 -9.38 -10.74 0.79
N HIS A 83 -9.80 -10.97 2.03
CA HIS A 83 -9.17 -10.39 3.21
C HIS A 83 -8.13 -11.34 3.77
N LEU A 84 -6.87 -10.95 3.71
CA LEU A 84 -5.76 -11.76 4.18
C LEU A 84 -4.97 -11.03 5.26
N PRO A 85 -4.52 -11.71 6.32
CA PRO A 85 -3.64 -11.10 7.31
C PRO A 85 -2.32 -10.71 6.65
N LEU A 86 -1.78 -9.55 7.02
CA LEU A 86 -0.46 -9.13 6.58
C LEU A 86 0.56 -10.25 6.87
N THR A 87 1.12 -10.79 5.81
CA THR A 87 2.13 -11.86 5.90
C THR A 87 3.32 -11.51 5.03
N LEU A 88 4.50 -11.53 5.63
CA LEU A 88 5.77 -11.42 4.92
C LEU A 88 6.52 -12.75 5.09
N HIS A 89 6.71 -13.44 3.98
CA HIS A 89 7.37 -14.74 3.97
C HIS A 89 8.51 -14.74 2.94
N VAL A 90 9.72 -14.96 3.44
CA VAL A 90 10.92 -15.20 2.64
C VAL A 90 11.41 -16.60 2.98
N PRO A 91 11.28 -17.58 2.08
CA PRO A 91 11.62 -18.97 2.35
C PRO A 91 13.03 -19.12 2.94
N GLY A 92 13.16 -19.86 4.03
CA GLY A 92 14.42 -20.08 4.74
C GLY A 92 14.96 -18.90 5.57
N HIS A 93 14.40 -17.68 5.41
CA HIS A 93 14.98 -16.48 6.03
C HIS A 93 14.04 -15.74 6.98
N LEU A 94 12.76 -15.58 6.62
CA LEU A 94 11.82 -14.77 7.39
C LEU A 94 10.39 -15.28 7.25
N HIS A 95 9.69 -15.38 8.37
CA HIS A 95 8.24 -15.53 8.39
C HIS A 95 7.66 -14.62 9.47
N LEU A 96 6.97 -13.57 9.03
CA LEU A 96 6.24 -12.63 9.87
C LEU A 96 4.78 -12.65 9.44
N LYS A 97 3.87 -12.89 10.38
CA LYS A 97 2.42 -12.85 10.15
C LYS A 97 1.78 -11.99 11.23
N ALA A 98 0.96 -11.04 10.83
CA ALA A 98 0.17 -10.24 11.77
C ALA A 98 -0.81 -11.15 12.53
N ALA A 99 -0.98 -10.88 13.81
CA ALA A 99 -1.95 -11.59 14.64
C ALA A 99 -3.38 -11.07 14.40
N ALA A 100 -4.38 -11.88 14.69
CA ALA A 100 -5.79 -11.46 14.65
C ALA A 100 -6.15 -10.61 15.89
N LEU A 101 -5.56 -9.43 15.99
CA LEU A 101 -5.74 -8.49 17.11
C LEU A 101 -5.91 -7.08 16.55
N PRO A 102 -6.53 -6.15 17.31
CA PRO A 102 -6.62 -4.74 16.92
C PRO A 102 -5.23 -4.09 16.82
N ALA A 103 -5.11 -3.02 16.02
CA ALA A 103 -3.92 -2.20 16.00
C ALA A 103 -3.65 -1.54 17.36
N PRO A 104 -2.41 -1.44 17.81
CA PRO A 104 -1.15 -1.87 17.19
C PRO A 104 -0.73 -3.29 17.60
N LEU A 105 -1.54 -4.01 18.40
CA LEU A 105 -1.18 -5.29 19.02
C LEU A 105 -0.94 -6.40 18.00
N HIS A 106 -1.66 -6.36 16.86
CA HIS A 106 -1.51 -7.34 15.78
C HIS A 106 -0.08 -7.42 15.23
N LEU A 107 0.56 -6.26 15.00
CA LEU A 107 1.93 -6.19 14.52
C LEU A 107 2.95 -6.48 15.64
N ALA A 108 2.69 -6.00 16.85
CA ALA A 108 3.56 -6.24 18.00
C ALA A 108 3.68 -7.75 18.27
N LEU A 109 2.55 -8.46 18.33
CA LEU A 109 2.54 -9.91 18.52
C LEU A 109 3.10 -10.65 17.29
N GLY A 110 2.79 -10.17 16.08
CA GLY A 110 3.38 -10.70 14.85
C GLY A 110 4.91 -10.61 14.86
N LEU A 111 5.46 -9.47 15.29
CA LEU A 111 6.89 -9.26 15.41
C LEU A 111 7.53 -10.14 16.48
N LEU A 112 6.87 -10.31 17.63
CA LEU A 112 7.34 -11.22 18.68
C LEU A 112 7.41 -12.66 18.22
N ARG A 113 6.44 -13.11 17.42
CA ARG A 113 6.34 -14.47 16.88
C ARG A 113 7.11 -14.68 15.58
N ALA A 114 7.65 -13.62 14.97
CA ALA A 114 8.36 -13.70 13.71
C ALA A 114 9.53 -14.70 13.79
N LYS A 115 9.56 -15.65 12.86
CA LYS A 115 10.68 -16.56 12.70
C LYS A 115 11.74 -15.90 11.82
N GLY A 116 13.00 -16.14 12.12
CA GLY A 116 14.11 -15.60 11.36
C GLY A 116 14.60 -14.21 11.81
N LEU A 117 13.96 -13.55 12.79
CA LEU A 117 14.43 -12.30 13.37
C LEU A 117 15.09 -12.53 14.74
N SER A 118 16.28 -11.97 14.92
CA SER A 118 16.94 -11.89 16.23
C SER A 118 16.24 -10.88 17.14
N TRP A 119 16.53 -10.89 18.41
CA TRP A 119 16.08 -9.84 19.33
C TRP A 119 16.64 -8.47 18.96
N GLY A 120 17.89 -8.41 18.45
CA GLY A 120 18.48 -7.18 17.91
C GLY A 120 17.69 -6.60 16.75
N ASP A 121 17.22 -7.42 15.82
CA ASP A 121 16.36 -7.01 14.70
C ASP A 121 15.04 -6.43 15.21
N ARG A 122 14.38 -7.10 16.17
CA ARG A 122 13.12 -6.60 16.75
C ARG A 122 13.30 -5.26 17.43
N PHE A 123 14.38 -5.08 18.22
CA PHE A 123 14.68 -3.80 18.84
C PHE A 123 15.02 -2.72 17.82
N ALA A 124 15.72 -3.05 16.75
CA ALA A 124 16.00 -2.11 15.66
C ALA A 124 14.70 -1.62 14.99
N MET A 125 13.77 -2.53 14.67
CA MET A 125 12.45 -2.16 14.12
C MET A 125 11.66 -1.25 15.09
N LEU A 126 11.61 -1.60 16.37
CA LEU A 126 10.95 -0.78 17.40
C LEU A 126 11.59 0.60 17.51
N ARG A 127 12.93 0.69 17.42
CA ARG A 127 13.68 1.97 17.43
C ARG A 127 13.26 2.88 16.27
N LEU A 128 13.20 2.36 15.04
CA LEU A 128 12.71 3.11 13.87
C LEU A 128 11.30 3.63 14.14
N MET A 129 10.40 2.77 14.57
CA MET A 129 9.01 3.15 14.80
C MET A 129 8.86 4.20 15.90
N ARG A 130 9.62 4.08 17.00
CA ARG A 130 9.65 5.09 18.07
C ARG A 130 10.22 6.41 17.59
N TRP A 131 11.27 6.36 16.78
CA TRP A 131 11.92 7.53 16.20
C TRP A 131 10.94 8.31 15.30
N LEU A 132 10.21 7.60 14.42
CA LEU A 132 9.19 8.19 13.55
C LEU A 132 7.99 8.73 14.35
N LYS A 133 7.45 7.95 15.29
CA LYS A 133 6.31 8.38 16.13
C LYS A 133 6.62 9.61 16.96
N LYS A 134 7.82 9.70 17.57
CA LYS A 134 8.24 10.87 18.34
C LYS A 134 8.25 12.16 17.52
N ARG A 135 8.39 12.05 16.21
CA ARG A 135 8.40 13.16 15.24
C ARG A 135 7.10 13.31 14.45
N ASN A 136 6.05 12.61 14.86
CA ASN A 136 4.78 12.56 14.10
C ASN A 136 5.00 12.21 12.63
N PHE A 137 5.94 11.30 12.34
CA PHE A 137 6.35 10.90 11.00
C PHE A 137 6.86 12.03 10.10
N ARG A 138 7.32 13.14 10.69
CA ARG A 138 8.01 14.24 10.00
C ARG A 138 9.51 14.07 10.15
N LEU A 139 10.23 14.17 9.05
CA LEU A 139 11.68 14.03 9.06
C LEU A 139 12.36 15.38 9.34
N PRO A 140 13.50 15.38 10.06
CA PRO A 140 14.20 16.62 10.42
C PRO A 140 14.92 17.27 9.24
N VAL A 141 15.22 16.49 8.20
CA VAL A 141 15.96 16.94 7.02
C VAL A 141 15.10 16.69 5.78
N ALA A 142 14.88 17.74 5.00
CA ALA A 142 14.31 17.60 3.65
C ALA A 142 15.27 16.75 2.79
N ASP A 143 14.71 15.98 1.86
CA ASP A 143 15.45 15.16 0.90
C ASP A 143 16.31 14.01 1.50
N MET A 144 16.10 13.66 2.76
CA MET A 144 16.70 12.46 3.34
C MET A 144 16.26 11.22 2.55
N THR A 145 17.21 10.36 2.18
CA THR A 145 16.90 9.08 1.54
C THR A 145 16.49 8.02 2.57
N VAL A 146 15.81 6.96 2.10
CA VAL A 146 15.47 5.81 2.95
C VAL A 146 16.75 5.17 3.51
N THR A 147 17.82 5.06 2.71
CA THR A 147 19.12 4.56 3.19
C THR A 147 19.64 5.36 4.39
N GLN A 148 19.57 6.69 4.33
CA GLN A 148 20.00 7.56 5.43
C GLN A 148 19.13 7.40 6.68
N LEU A 149 17.81 7.31 6.50
CA LEU A 149 16.88 7.03 7.61
C LEU A 149 17.18 5.70 8.30
N LEU A 150 17.43 4.65 7.52
CA LEU A 150 17.75 3.32 8.05
C LEU A 150 19.10 3.30 8.77
N ALA A 151 20.09 4.04 8.29
CA ALA A 151 21.38 4.21 8.95
C ALA A 151 21.25 4.99 10.27
N GLU A 152 20.56 6.15 10.27
CA GLU A 152 20.33 6.96 11.46
C GLU A 152 19.58 6.19 12.55
N THR A 153 18.63 5.37 12.16
CA THR A 153 17.88 4.52 13.08
C THR A 153 18.56 3.18 13.35
N ARG A 154 19.81 2.98 12.88
CA ARG A 154 20.65 1.80 13.09
C ARG A 154 19.90 0.50 12.79
N GLN A 155 19.31 0.42 11.60
CA GLN A 155 18.69 -0.82 11.15
C GLN A 155 19.75 -1.86 10.79
N THR A 156 19.44 -3.14 11.03
CA THR A 156 20.40 -4.21 10.72
C THR A 156 20.47 -4.47 9.22
N PRO A 157 21.61 -4.96 8.69
CA PRO A 157 21.71 -5.37 7.28
C PRO A 157 20.62 -6.37 6.88
N LYS A 158 20.31 -7.30 7.78
CA LYS A 158 19.25 -8.30 7.57
C LYS A 158 17.87 -7.65 7.37
N LEU A 159 17.49 -6.71 8.22
CA LEU A 159 16.23 -5.97 8.08
C LEU A 159 16.21 -5.16 6.79
N ASN A 160 17.33 -4.55 6.44
CA ASN A 160 17.43 -3.78 5.20
C ASN A 160 17.15 -4.65 3.97
N THR A 161 17.76 -5.83 3.92
CA THR A 161 17.61 -6.76 2.79
C THR A 161 16.24 -7.45 2.75
N LEU A 162 15.74 -7.92 3.90
CA LEU A 162 14.55 -8.77 3.93
C LEU A 162 13.24 -7.99 4.09
N ILE A 163 13.28 -6.77 4.60
CA ILE A 163 12.07 -6.00 4.93
C ILE A 163 12.08 -4.63 4.27
N TRP A 164 13.05 -3.75 4.62
CA TRP A 164 12.96 -2.34 4.26
C TRP A 164 13.14 -2.07 2.78
N ALA A 165 14.13 -2.70 2.14
CA ALA A 165 14.35 -2.50 0.70
C ALA A 165 13.21 -3.09 -0.15
N PRO A 166 12.74 -4.34 0.06
CA PRO A 166 11.57 -4.86 -0.65
C PRO A 166 10.31 -4.01 -0.43
N LEU A 167 10.06 -3.58 0.82
CA LEU A 167 8.91 -2.74 1.13
C LEU A 167 8.98 -1.37 0.45
N CYS A 168 10.16 -0.75 0.43
CA CYS A 168 10.39 0.52 -0.24
C CYS A 168 10.11 0.41 -1.75
N VAL A 169 10.69 -0.59 -2.40
CA VAL A 169 10.46 -0.82 -3.83
C VAL A 169 8.99 -1.14 -4.12
N ALA A 170 8.36 -1.97 -3.31
CA ALA A 170 6.94 -2.33 -3.49
C ALA A 170 6.00 -1.12 -3.34
N ALA A 171 6.29 -0.22 -2.39
CA ALA A 171 5.43 0.93 -2.09
C ALA A 171 5.72 2.16 -2.95
N LEU A 172 6.99 2.42 -3.27
CA LEU A 172 7.43 3.65 -3.93
C LEU A 172 7.94 3.43 -5.37
N ASN A 173 8.06 2.19 -5.78
CA ASN A 173 8.69 1.80 -7.07
C ASN A 173 10.08 2.45 -7.26
N THR A 174 10.81 2.64 -6.16
CA THR A 174 12.09 3.36 -6.12
C THR A 174 13.03 2.66 -5.13
N PRO A 175 14.30 2.47 -5.46
CA PRO A 175 15.26 1.84 -4.56
C PRO A 175 15.59 2.74 -3.35
N VAL A 176 16.00 2.13 -2.23
CA VAL A 176 16.19 2.82 -0.95
C VAL A 176 17.20 3.97 -0.97
N HIS A 177 18.17 3.95 -1.89
CA HIS A 177 19.18 5.00 -2.00
C HIS A 177 18.69 6.25 -2.75
N GLU A 178 17.56 6.15 -3.46
CA GLU A 178 16.93 7.25 -4.19
C GLU A 178 15.59 7.67 -3.58
N ALA A 179 14.92 6.73 -2.92
CA ALA A 179 13.59 6.96 -2.39
C ALA A 179 13.59 7.99 -1.26
N SER A 180 12.62 8.92 -1.29
CA SER A 180 12.37 9.88 -0.22
C SER A 180 11.97 9.17 1.07
N ALA A 181 12.74 9.40 2.13
CA ALA A 181 12.43 8.88 3.45
C ALA A 181 11.12 9.47 4.03
N GLN A 182 10.78 10.72 3.67
CA GLN A 182 9.51 11.33 4.10
C GLN A 182 8.31 10.59 3.48
N VAL A 183 8.37 10.26 2.19
CA VAL A 183 7.31 9.49 1.53
C VAL A 183 7.21 8.09 2.12
N PHE A 184 8.36 7.45 2.38
CA PHE A 184 8.41 6.14 3.01
C PHE A 184 7.83 6.16 4.44
N ALA A 185 8.15 7.20 5.23
CA ALA A 185 7.58 7.38 6.57
C ALA A 185 6.04 7.55 6.53
N ASN A 186 5.51 8.26 5.54
CA ASN A 186 4.07 8.38 5.33
C ASN A 186 3.44 7.01 5.01
N VAL A 187 4.05 6.21 4.14
CA VAL A 187 3.60 4.84 3.85
C VAL A 187 3.56 3.99 5.12
N LEU A 188 4.61 4.04 5.94
CA LEU A 188 4.66 3.31 7.21
C LEU A 188 3.57 3.77 8.18
N ARG A 189 3.33 5.09 8.30
CA ARG A 189 2.26 5.65 9.12
C ARG A 189 0.90 5.11 8.69
N ASP A 190 0.59 5.21 7.41
CA ASP A 190 -0.72 4.90 6.87
C ASP A 190 -0.98 3.39 6.90
N SER A 191 0.04 2.58 6.61
CA SER A 191 -0.05 1.12 6.72
C SER A 191 -0.27 0.63 8.16
N LEU A 192 0.29 1.33 9.15
CA LEU A 192 0.12 0.98 10.57
C LEU A 192 -1.23 1.46 11.13
N ALA A 193 -1.73 2.59 10.64
CA ALA A 193 -3.05 3.10 11.02
C ALA A 193 -4.17 2.23 10.47
N ALA A 194 -3.98 1.67 9.28
CA ALA A 194 -4.96 0.87 8.56
C ALA A 194 -5.25 -0.50 9.19
N GLY A 195 -4.37 -1.01 10.03
CA GLY A 195 -4.52 -2.34 10.66
C GLY A 195 -5.72 -2.51 11.59
N ALA A 196 -6.46 -1.43 11.87
CA ALA A 196 -7.68 -1.47 12.69
C ALA A 196 -8.97 -1.46 11.87
N SER A 197 -8.92 -1.17 10.57
CA SER A 197 -10.09 -0.98 9.70
C SER A 197 -10.19 -1.97 8.53
N ALA A 198 -9.30 -2.95 8.48
CA ALA A 198 -9.32 -4.01 7.47
C ALA A 198 -10.14 -5.23 7.91
N SER A 199 -11.27 -4.98 8.58
CA SER A 199 -12.31 -5.97 8.91
C SER A 199 -13.60 -5.63 8.21
#